data_6b93fa28e9306a608d99b11758883e8e
#
_entry.id   6b93fa28e9306a608d99b11758883e8e
#
_cell.length_a   1.000
_cell.length_b   1.000
_cell.length_c   1.000
_cell.angle_alpha   90.00
_cell.angle_beta   90.00
_cell.angle_gamma   90.00
#
_symmetry.space_group_name_H-M   'P 1'
#
loop_
_entity.id
_entity.type
_entity.pdbx_description
1 polymer ?
#
loop_
_entity_poly.entity_id
_entity_poly.type
_entity_poly.pdbx_seq_one_letter_code
_entity_poly.pdbx_strand_id
1 'polypeptide(L)'
;MHAHDLRDWTHDRHRTVDDTPCGGGAGMVMKPNPWGEAFDDIIGTEPDLSVHVMFPTPSGAPFTQSAAQELSSVERIVFCCGRYEGIDHRVIDYARSMWTAHEVSLGDYVLNGGEVAALAITEAVVRLVPGFMGNPGSLAEESFSAGQEGMLEYPLFTRPVSWRGFDVPEVLMSGHHGRIAKWRRDESARLTRERRPDLGDFGSGIRH
;
A
#
# COMPACT_ATOMS: atom_id res chain seq x y z
N MET A 1 -15.27 -6.04 5.73
CA MET A 1 -14.03 -6.16 6.51
C MET A 1 -14.38 -6.76 7.87
N HIS A 2 -13.64 -7.78 8.30
CA HIS A 2 -13.77 -8.43 9.60
C HIS A 2 -12.46 -8.26 10.35
N ALA A 3 -12.52 -7.89 11.62
CA ALA A 3 -11.36 -7.78 12.51
C ALA A 3 -11.44 -8.87 13.56
N HIS A 4 -10.32 -9.54 13.78
CA HIS A 4 -10.19 -10.64 14.74
C HIS A 4 -9.10 -10.30 15.76
N ASP A 5 -9.34 -10.64 17.03
CA ASP A 5 -8.30 -10.56 18.07
C ASP A 5 -7.57 -11.90 18.13
N LEU A 6 -6.27 -11.91 17.83
CA LEU A 6 -5.46 -13.12 17.87
C LEU A 6 -5.50 -13.85 19.23
N ARG A 7 -5.83 -13.14 20.30
CA ARG A 7 -6.01 -13.73 21.63
C ARG A 7 -7.19 -14.68 21.74
N ASP A 8 -8.10 -14.69 20.78
CA ASP A 8 -9.23 -15.62 20.77
C ASP A 8 -8.79 -17.07 20.49
N TRP A 9 -7.57 -17.24 19.91
CA TRP A 9 -6.93 -18.55 19.67
C TRP A 9 -5.80 -18.84 20.68
N THR A 10 -5.96 -18.40 21.93
CA THR A 10 -5.06 -18.73 23.03
C THR A 10 -5.80 -19.49 24.13
N HIS A 11 -5.12 -20.45 24.75
CA HIS A 11 -5.75 -21.37 25.72
C HIS A 11 -5.24 -21.17 27.14
N ASP A 12 -4.25 -20.31 27.36
CA ASP A 12 -3.74 -19.99 28.70
C ASP A 12 -4.57 -18.87 29.35
N ARG A 13 -4.53 -18.85 30.70
CA ARG A 13 -5.29 -17.88 31.51
C ARG A 13 -5.01 -16.41 31.15
N HIS A 14 -3.79 -16.11 30.68
CA HIS A 14 -3.35 -14.74 30.36
C HIS A 14 -3.55 -14.38 28.90
N ARG A 15 -4.07 -15.30 28.08
CA ARG A 15 -4.28 -15.11 26.63
C ARG A 15 -3.00 -14.61 25.93
N THR A 16 -1.89 -15.30 26.19
CA THR A 16 -0.54 -14.89 25.80
C THR A 16 -0.26 -15.20 24.34
N VAL A 17 0.01 -14.18 23.54
CA VAL A 17 0.30 -14.29 22.09
C VAL A 17 1.77 -14.15 21.74
N ASP A 18 2.65 -13.87 22.70
CA ASP A 18 4.07 -13.56 22.53
C ASP A 18 4.96 -14.33 23.51
N ASP A 19 6.25 -14.42 23.21
CA ASP A 19 7.27 -15.03 24.05
C ASP A 19 8.65 -14.40 23.74
N THR A 20 9.65 -14.71 24.56
CA THR A 20 11.03 -14.25 24.36
C THR A 20 11.62 -14.82 23.07
N PRO A 21 12.43 -14.05 22.31
CA PRO A 21 13.02 -14.53 21.07
C PRO A 21 14.03 -15.66 21.30
N CYS A 22 13.98 -16.69 20.47
CA CYS A 22 15.01 -17.72 20.42
C CYS A 22 16.36 -17.10 20.04
N GLY A 23 17.41 -17.46 20.77
CA GLY A 23 18.73 -16.85 20.59
C GLY A 23 18.99 -15.63 21.47
N GLY A 24 17.99 -15.20 22.25
CA GLY A 24 18.07 -14.03 23.12
C GLY A 24 17.86 -12.72 22.38
N GLY A 25 17.92 -11.62 23.11
CA GLY A 25 17.67 -10.26 22.59
C GLY A 25 16.61 -9.53 23.41
N ALA A 26 16.43 -8.25 23.12
CA ALA A 26 15.38 -7.43 23.71
C ALA A 26 14.04 -7.65 23.00
N GLY A 27 12.95 -7.40 23.72
CA GLY A 27 11.60 -7.48 23.16
C GLY A 27 10.99 -8.87 23.19
N MET A 28 9.87 -9.02 22.49
CA MET A 28 9.05 -10.22 22.43
C MET A 28 8.70 -10.53 20.97
N VAL A 29 8.45 -11.81 20.66
CA VAL A 29 8.04 -12.25 19.31
C VAL A 29 6.69 -12.94 19.42
N MET A 30 5.78 -12.69 18.48
CA MET A 30 4.47 -13.32 18.46
C MET A 30 4.60 -14.82 18.14
N LYS A 31 3.99 -15.64 18.99
CA LYS A 31 4.08 -17.11 18.92
C LYS A 31 3.34 -17.67 17.70
N PRO A 32 3.83 -18.76 17.09
CA PRO A 32 3.20 -19.34 15.89
C PRO A 32 1.85 -20.02 16.16
N ASN A 33 1.63 -20.59 17.35
CA ASN A 33 0.42 -21.38 17.63
C ASN A 33 -0.88 -20.59 17.45
N PRO A 34 -1.06 -19.39 18.06
CA PRO A 34 -2.28 -18.61 17.85
C PRO A 34 -2.53 -18.24 16.40
N TRP A 35 -1.46 -17.97 15.62
CA TRP A 35 -1.57 -17.69 14.19
C TRP A 35 -2.02 -18.92 13.39
N GLY A 36 -1.47 -20.11 13.69
CA GLY A 36 -1.88 -21.34 13.02
C GLY A 36 -3.36 -21.64 13.21
N GLU A 37 -3.83 -21.60 14.46
CA GLU A 37 -5.24 -21.83 14.80
C GLU A 37 -6.16 -20.75 14.19
N ALA A 38 -5.73 -19.49 14.18
CA ALA A 38 -6.46 -18.40 13.52
C ALA A 38 -6.56 -18.62 12.00
N PHE A 39 -5.50 -19.09 11.36
CA PHE A 39 -5.53 -19.41 9.93
C PHE A 39 -6.50 -20.55 9.62
N ASP A 40 -6.45 -21.63 10.41
CA ASP A 40 -7.34 -22.77 10.23
C ASP A 40 -8.82 -22.36 10.33
N ASP A 41 -9.15 -21.51 11.28
CA ASP A 41 -10.53 -21.05 11.53
C ASP A 41 -10.97 -19.96 10.50
N ILE A 42 -10.11 -19.00 10.19
CA ILE A 42 -10.48 -17.87 9.32
C ILE A 42 -10.35 -18.23 7.83
N ILE A 43 -9.29 -18.91 7.41
CA ILE A 43 -8.99 -19.19 6.01
C ILE A 43 -9.39 -20.62 5.63
N GLY A 44 -9.02 -21.58 6.46
CA GLY A 44 -9.18 -23.01 6.24
C GLY A 44 -7.85 -23.75 6.21
N THR A 45 -7.93 -25.08 6.13
CA THR A 45 -6.77 -26.00 6.23
C THR A 45 -6.29 -26.50 4.86
N GLU A 46 -6.95 -26.13 3.78
CA GLU A 46 -6.58 -26.53 2.42
C GLU A 46 -5.82 -25.41 1.70
N PRO A 47 -4.83 -25.76 0.87
CA PRO A 47 -4.12 -24.77 0.05
C PRO A 47 -5.06 -24.04 -0.92
N ASP A 48 -4.99 -22.72 -0.93
CA ASP A 48 -5.77 -21.87 -1.83
C ASP A 48 -4.99 -20.62 -2.25
N LEU A 49 -4.39 -20.65 -3.43
CA LEU A 49 -3.58 -19.54 -3.95
C LEU A 49 -4.41 -18.29 -4.33
N SER A 50 -5.74 -18.37 -4.35
CA SER A 50 -6.60 -17.21 -4.56
C SER A 50 -6.71 -16.31 -3.31
N VAL A 51 -6.34 -16.84 -2.13
CA VAL A 51 -6.26 -16.08 -0.88
C VAL A 51 -4.91 -15.41 -0.77
N HIS A 52 -4.90 -14.10 -0.62
CA HIS A 52 -3.69 -13.31 -0.40
C HIS A 52 -3.51 -12.99 1.09
N VAL A 53 -2.41 -13.43 1.67
CA VAL A 53 -2.05 -13.18 3.08
C VAL A 53 -0.95 -12.14 3.15
N MET A 54 -1.23 -11.00 3.77
CA MET A 54 -0.35 -9.84 3.82
C MET A 54 0.27 -9.71 5.22
N PHE A 55 1.59 -9.66 5.27
CA PHE A 55 2.37 -9.41 6.49
C PHE A 55 3.03 -8.02 6.40
N PRO A 56 2.41 -6.98 6.97
CA PRO A 56 3.05 -5.67 7.06
C PRO A 56 4.31 -5.74 7.93
N THR A 57 5.47 -5.46 7.33
CA THR A 57 6.77 -5.48 8.00
C THR A 57 7.73 -4.50 7.34
N PRO A 58 8.64 -3.82 8.10
CA PRO A 58 9.65 -2.94 7.51
C PRO A 58 10.60 -3.64 6.54
N SER A 59 10.82 -4.96 6.70
CA SER A 59 11.69 -5.77 5.85
C SER A 59 11.01 -6.29 4.57
N GLY A 60 9.72 -6.01 4.39
CA GLY A 60 8.96 -6.46 3.23
C GLY A 60 9.27 -5.68 1.94
N ALA A 61 8.74 -6.17 0.82
CA ALA A 61 8.79 -5.46 -0.45
C ALA A 61 8.01 -4.13 -0.37
N PRO A 62 8.47 -3.04 -1.00
CA PRO A 62 7.75 -1.77 -1.00
C PRO A 62 6.36 -1.91 -1.63
N PHE A 63 5.34 -1.42 -0.92
CA PHE A 63 3.98 -1.34 -1.45
C PHE A 63 3.89 -0.19 -2.47
N THR A 64 3.43 -0.50 -3.68
CA THR A 64 3.34 0.45 -4.78
C THR A 64 1.93 0.52 -5.35
N GLN A 65 1.66 1.51 -6.20
CA GLN A 65 0.38 1.62 -6.92
C GLN A 65 0.13 0.40 -7.82
N SER A 66 1.19 -0.19 -8.41
CA SER A 66 1.07 -1.44 -9.18
C SER A 66 0.59 -2.60 -8.31
N ALA A 67 1.18 -2.75 -7.11
CA ALA A 67 0.73 -3.76 -6.16
C ALA A 67 -0.73 -3.54 -5.71
N ALA A 68 -1.14 -2.28 -5.50
CA ALA A 68 -2.53 -1.96 -5.20
C ALA A 68 -3.47 -2.35 -6.36
N GLN A 69 -3.05 -2.10 -7.61
CA GLN A 69 -3.82 -2.46 -8.80
C GLN A 69 -3.98 -3.98 -8.94
N GLU A 70 -2.92 -4.75 -8.70
CA GLU A 70 -2.97 -6.22 -8.70
C GLU A 70 -3.95 -6.72 -7.63
N LEU A 71 -3.82 -6.22 -6.40
CA LEU A 71 -4.67 -6.60 -5.27
C LEU A 71 -6.14 -6.16 -5.43
N SER A 72 -6.44 -5.16 -6.26
CA SER A 72 -7.83 -4.71 -6.47
C SER A 72 -8.71 -5.74 -7.19
N SER A 73 -8.10 -6.73 -7.83
CA SER A 73 -8.79 -7.85 -8.48
C SER A 73 -8.85 -9.11 -7.61
N VAL A 74 -8.22 -9.11 -6.44
CA VAL A 74 -8.16 -10.24 -5.52
C VAL A 74 -9.47 -10.33 -4.72
N GLU A 75 -10.04 -11.52 -4.67
CA GLU A 75 -11.33 -11.75 -3.99
C GLU A 75 -11.19 -11.69 -2.47
N ARG A 76 -10.06 -12.19 -1.92
CA ARG A 76 -9.85 -12.30 -0.48
C ARG A 76 -8.43 -11.92 -0.05
N ILE A 77 -8.34 -10.92 0.80
CA ILE A 77 -7.07 -10.47 1.41
C ILE A 77 -7.18 -10.60 2.94
N VAL A 78 -6.19 -11.23 3.55
CA VAL A 78 -6.04 -11.38 4.99
C VAL A 78 -4.81 -10.64 5.46
N PHE A 79 -4.95 -9.70 6.39
CA PHE A 79 -3.83 -8.96 6.98
C PHE A 79 -3.42 -9.54 8.31
N CYS A 80 -2.17 -9.93 8.43
CA CYS A 80 -1.52 -10.40 9.66
C CYS A 80 -0.79 -9.24 10.32
N CYS A 81 -1.47 -8.52 11.19
CA CYS A 81 -0.93 -7.33 11.86
C CYS A 81 -0.02 -7.73 13.02
N GLY A 82 1.29 -7.77 12.78
CA GLY A 82 2.29 -8.04 13.81
C GLY A 82 2.40 -6.92 14.84
N ARG A 83 2.85 -7.28 16.04
CA ARG A 83 3.20 -6.40 17.16
C ARG A 83 4.56 -6.81 17.72
N TYR A 84 5.08 -6.06 18.68
CA TYR A 84 6.38 -6.29 19.31
C TYR A 84 7.52 -6.30 18.30
N GLU A 85 8.45 -7.26 18.38
CA GLU A 85 9.56 -7.42 17.42
C GLU A 85 9.14 -8.17 16.13
N GLY A 86 7.86 -8.53 16.02
CA GLY A 86 7.30 -9.18 14.84
C GLY A 86 6.66 -10.53 15.13
N ILE A 87 6.40 -11.25 14.06
CA ILE A 87 5.76 -12.58 14.06
C ILE A 87 6.84 -13.64 13.85
N ASP A 88 6.73 -14.78 14.56
CA ASP A 88 7.62 -15.93 14.34
C ASP A 88 7.66 -16.30 12.84
N HIS A 89 8.85 -16.37 12.26
CA HIS A 89 9.02 -16.52 10.80
C HIS A 89 8.38 -17.79 10.25
N ARG A 90 8.23 -18.83 11.06
CA ARG A 90 7.54 -20.08 10.66
C ARG A 90 6.07 -19.85 10.27
N VAL A 91 5.43 -18.79 10.78
CA VAL A 91 4.06 -18.41 10.39
C VAL A 91 4.05 -17.93 8.93
N ILE A 92 5.05 -17.17 8.53
CA ILE A 92 5.19 -16.66 7.16
C ILE A 92 5.49 -17.82 6.20
N ASP A 93 6.41 -18.73 6.58
CA ASP A 93 6.76 -19.92 5.79
C ASP A 93 5.55 -20.84 5.62
N TYR A 94 4.77 -21.04 6.68
CA TYR A 94 3.53 -21.81 6.61
C TYR A 94 2.52 -21.15 5.67
N ALA A 95 2.30 -19.84 5.81
CA ALA A 95 1.39 -19.11 4.93
C ALA A 95 1.81 -19.21 3.45
N ARG A 96 3.11 -19.16 3.15
CA ARG A 96 3.65 -19.36 1.79
C ARG A 96 3.41 -20.75 1.23
N SER A 97 3.33 -21.75 2.08
CA SER A 97 3.04 -23.12 1.66
C SER A 97 1.57 -23.39 1.34
N MET A 98 0.67 -22.50 1.84
CA MET A 98 -0.77 -22.69 1.76
C MET A 98 -1.46 -21.67 0.83
N TRP A 99 -0.95 -20.42 0.80
CA TRP A 99 -1.61 -19.27 0.15
C TRP A 99 -0.61 -18.38 -0.57
N THR A 100 -1.11 -17.35 -1.26
CA THR A 100 -0.23 -16.32 -1.82
C THR A 100 0.16 -15.33 -0.73
N ALA A 101 1.33 -15.52 -0.11
CA ALA A 101 1.77 -14.72 1.02
C ALA A 101 2.77 -13.62 0.63
N HIS A 102 2.58 -12.42 1.16
CA HIS A 102 3.38 -11.24 0.88
C HIS A 102 3.89 -10.60 2.18
N GLU A 103 5.19 -10.37 2.26
CA GLU A 103 5.78 -9.43 3.22
C GLU A 103 5.85 -8.06 2.55
N VAL A 104 5.24 -7.03 3.17
CA VAL A 104 5.04 -5.72 2.54
C VAL A 104 5.44 -4.58 3.46
N SER A 105 6.17 -3.60 2.90
CA SER A 105 6.59 -2.38 3.59
C SER A 105 5.89 -1.16 3.01
N LEU A 106 5.48 -0.22 3.87
CA LEU A 106 4.97 1.09 3.43
C LEU A 106 6.09 2.11 3.16
N GLY A 107 7.33 1.81 3.55
CA GLY A 107 8.48 2.72 3.41
C GLY A 107 9.53 2.50 4.49
N ASP A 108 10.59 3.29 4.43
CA ASP A 108 11.78 3.17 5.27
C ASP A 108 11.57 3.77 6.68
N TYR A 109 10.59 3.25 7.39
CA TYR A 109 10.27 3.63 8.78
C TYR A 109 9.59 2.47 9.51
N VAL A 110 9.60 2.51 10.84
CA VAL A 110 9.03 1.48 11.69
C VAL A 110 7.75 1.98 12.36
N LEU A 111 6.70 1.17 12.31
CA LEU A 111 5.43 1.37 13.02
C LEU A 111 5.36 0.44 14.24
N ASN A 112 4.55 0.81 15.26
CA ASN A 112 4.34 -0.02 16.44
C ASN A 112 3.57 -1.32 16.19
N GLY A 113 2.94 -1.45 15.01
CA GLY A 113 2.15 -2.62 14.62
C GLY A 113 1.69 -2.52 13.18
N GLY A 114 1.17 -3.62 12.62
CA GLY A 114 0.76 -3.74 11.24
C GLY A 114 -0.56 -3.06 10.88
N GLU A 115 -1.37 -2.64 11.85
CA GLU A 115 -2.76 -2.21 11.61
C GLU A 115 -2.86 -0.93 10.76
N VAL A 116 -1.97 0.05 10.99
CA VAL A 116 -1.93 1.28 10.19
C VAL A 116 -1.54 0.97 8.76
N ALA A 117 -0.59 0.05 8.56
CA ALA A 117 -0.22 -0.41 7.23
C ALA A 117 -1.38 -1.15 6.54
N ALA A 118 -2.07 -2.03 7.25
CA ALA A 118 -3.26 -2.71 6.73
C ALA A 118 -4.35 -1.73 6.28
N LEU A 119 -4.59 -0.66 7.07
CA LEU A 119 -5.55 0.39 6.70
C LEU A 119 -5.11 1.15 5.46
N ALA A 120 -3.84 1.55 5.37
CA ALA A 120 -3.30 2.29 4.23
C ALA A 120 -3.36 1.45 2.94
N ILE A 121 -2.98 0.18 3.01
CA ILE A 121 -3.06 -0.75 1.88
C ILE A 121 -4.53 -0.96 1.47
N THR A 122 -5.43 -1.18 2.44
CA THR A 122 -6.87 -1.33 2.16
C THR A 122 -7.43 -0.10 1.45
N GLU A 123 -7.12 1.12 1.93
CA GLU A 123 -7.55 2.37 1.29
C GLU A 123 -7.06 2.46 -0.16
N ALA A 124 -5.77 2.18 -0.40
CA ALA A 124 -5.19 2.22 -1.73
C ALA A 124 -5.82 1.18 -2.69
N VAL A 125 -6.15 0.00 -2.19
CA VAL A 125 -6.74 -1.09 -2.98
C VAL A 125 -8.22 -0.85 -3.28
N VAL A 126 -9.03 -0.51 -2.26
CA VAL A 126 -10.50 -0.45 -2.44
C VAL A 126 -10.93 0.66 -3.39
N ARG A 127 -10.19 1.78 -3.45
CA ARG A 127 -10.50 2.87 -4.39
C ARG A 127 -10.28 2.48 -5.85
N LEU A 128 -9.53 1.40 -6.12
CA LEU A 128 -9.31 0.84 -7.46
C LEU A 128 -10.36 -0.23 -7.84
N VAL A 129 -11.15 -0.69 -6.89
CA VAL A 129 -12.23 -1.64 -7.15
C VAL A 129 -13.32 -0.96 -7.99
N PRO A 130 -13.76 -1.60 -9.12
CA PRO A 130 -14.78 -1.03 -9.97
C PRO A 130 -16.07 -0.66 -9.22
N GLY A 131 -16.53 0.57 -9.43
CA GLY A 131 -17.77 1.08 -8.79
C GLY A 131 -17.56 1.67 -7.38
N PHE A 132 -16.38 1.60 -6.80
CA PHE A 132 -16.10 2.23 -5.49
C PHE A 132 -15.98 3.76 -5.62
N MET A 133 -15.22 4.25 -6.62
CA MET A 133 -15.08 5.69 -6.89
C MET A 133 -16.22 6.18 -7.78
N GLY A 134 -16.84 7.32 -7.40
CA GLY A 134 -17.94 7.92 -8.15
C GLY A 134 -17.55 8.43 -9.55
N ASN A 135 -16.28 8.77 -9.77
CA ASN A 135 -15.73 9.17 -11.07
C ASN A 135 -14.45 8.37 -11.41
N PRO A 136 -14.56 7.30 -12.21
CA PRO A 136 -13.39 6.51 -12.62
C PRO A 136 -12.34 7.30 -13.42
N GLY A 137 -12.73 8.41 -14.06
CA GLY A 137 -11.81 9.25 -14.84
C GLY A 137 -10.76 9.96 -13.98
N SER A 138 -11.03 10.20 -12.69
CA SER A 138 -10.05 10.80 -11.79
C SER A 138 -8.86 9.90 -11.51
N LEU A 139 -9.06 8.58 -11.50
CA LEU A 139 -7.97 7.62 -11.26
C LEU A 139 -6.90 7.62 -12.37
N ALA A 140 -7.27 8.00 -13.60
CA ALA A 140 -6.34 8.02 -14.73
C ALA A 140 -5.34 9.20 -14.68
N GLU A 141 -5.69 10.29 -14.01
CA GLU A 141 -4.85 11.50 -13.90
C GLU A 141 -4.05 11.56 -12.58
N GLU A 142 -4.22 10.59 -11.67
CA GLU A 142 -3.52 10.57 -10.39
C GLU A 142 -2.04 10.16 -10.51
N SER A 143 -1.24 10.56 -9.51
CA SER A 143 0.16 10.14 -9.40
C SER A 143 0.30 8.62 -9.49
N PHE A 144 1.34 8.16 -10.16
CA PHE A 144 1.68 6.75 -10.38
C PHE A 144 0.71 5.96 -11.26
N SER A 145 -0.35 6.61 -11.80
CA SER A 145 -1.27 5.94 -12.72
C SER A 145 -0.63 5.69 -14.10
N ALA A 146 -1.18 4.72 -14.84
CA ALA A 146 -0.76 4.47 -16.23
C ALA A 146 -1.03 5.69 -17.13
N GLY A 147 -2.09 6.46 -16.88
CA GLY A 147 -2.41 7.70 -17.60
C GLY A 147 -1.39 8.83 -17.39
N GLN A 148 -0.66 8.79 -16.26
CA GLN A 148 0.46 9.67 -15.94
C GLN A 148 1.84 9.05 -16.25
N GLU A 149 1.89 7.93 -16.97
CA GLU A 149 3.14 7.23 -17.27
C GLU A 149 3.99 6.93 -16.02
N GLY A 150 3.34 6.76 -14.85
CA GLY A 150 4.00 6.54 -13.56
C GLY A 150 4.56 7.81 -12.90
N MET A 151 4.38 8.98 -13.50
CA MET A 151 4.82 10.27 -12.92
C MET A 151 3.94 10.72 -11.74
N LEU A 152 4.45 11.70 -11.00
CA LEU A 152 3.64 12.48 -10.07
C LEU A 152 2.63 13.35 -10.82
N GLU A 153 1.46 13.55 -10.22
CA GLU A 153 0.46 14.47 -10.72
C GLU A 153 0.98 15.93 -10.70
N TYR A 154 0.57 16.71 -11.69
CA TYR A 154 0.83 18.14 -11.77
C TYR A 154 0.08 18.93 -10.69
N PRO A 155 0.50 20.19 -10.35
CA PRO A 155 -0.19 21.02 -9.37
C PRO A 155 -1.62 21.36 -9.82
N LEU A 156 -2.58 21.17 -8.94
CA LEU A 156 -3.98 21.50 -9.16
C LEU A 156 -4.29 22.92 -8.65
N PHE A 157 -5.09 23.65 -9.40
CA PHE A 157 -5.54 24.99 -9.07
C PHE A 157 -7.06 25.09 -9.17
N THR A 158 -7.65 25.93 -8.30
CA THR A 158 -9.08 26.25 -8.29
C THR A 158 -9.29 27.73 -8.05
N ARG A 159 -10.53 28.16 -7.91
CA ARG A 159 -10.90 29.57 -7.61
C ARG A 159 -10.66 29.90 -6.12
N PRO A 160 -10.36 31.17 -5.80
CA PRO A 160 -10.24 32.33 -6.70
C PRO A 160 -8.97 32.30 -7.57
N VAL A 161 -8.96 33.04 -8.69
CA VAL A 161 -7.83 33.11 -9.62
C VAL A 161 -6.59 33.73 -8.97
N SER A 162 -6.77 34.67 -8.07
CA SER A 162 -5.70 35.28 -7.25
C SER A 162 -5.99 35.08 -5.78
N TRP A 163 -5.00 34.56 -5.03
CA TRP A 163 -5.12 34.36 -3.59
C TRP A 163 -3.82 34.73 -2.88
N ARG A 164 -3.87 35.77 -2.04
CA ARG A 164 -2.73 36.25 -1.23
C ARG A 164 -1.48 36.59 -2.04
N GLY A 165 -1.65 37.09 -3.29
CA GLY A 165 -0.54 37.42 -4.19
C GLY A 165 -0.02 36.25 -5.04
N PHE A 166 -0.66 35.08 -4.94
CA PHE A 166 -0.39 33.92 -5.79
C PHE A 166 -1.50 33.72 -6.80
N ASP A 167 -1.15 33.65 -8.06
CA ASP A 167 -2.11 33.57 -9.17
C ASP A 167 -2.13 32.17 -9.79
N VAL A 168 -3.30 31.81 -10.32
CA VAL A 168 -3.42 30.60 -11.17
C VAL A 168 -2.63 30.85 -12.45
N PRO A 169 -1.81 29.90 -12.93
CA PRO A 169 -1.09 30.03 -14.19
C PRO A 169 -2.02 30.39 -15.36
N GLU A 170 -1.69 31.44 -16.13
CA GLU A 170 -2.52 31.95 -17.22
C GLU A 170 -2.90 30.89 -18.25
N VAL A 171 -1.99 29.94 -18.52
CA VAL A 171 -2.23 28.83 -19.45
C VAL A 171 -3.44 28.00 -19.07
N LEU A 172 -3.71 27.82 -17.76
CA LEU A 172 -4.86 27.06 -17.26
C LEU A 172 -6.19 27.81 -17.45
N MET A 173 -6.12 29.15 -17.60
CA MET A 173 -7.28 30.02 -17.84
C MET A 173 -7.53 30.26 -19.34
N SER A 174 -6.63 29.83 -20.23
CA SER A 174 -6.65 30.16 -21.65
C SER A 174 -7.73 29.45 -22.49
N GLY A 175 -8.31 28.34 -21.96
CA GLY A 175 -9.23 27.49 -22.72
C GLY A 175 -8.54 26.64 -23.82
N HIS A 176 -7.23 26.78 -24.02
CA HIS A 176 -6.48 26.06 -25.05
C HIS A 176 -6.08 24.65 -24.53
N HIS A 177 -6.90 23.64 -24.77
CA HIS A 177 -6.69 22.27 -24.26
C HIS A 177 -5.28 21.71 -24.56
N GLY A 178 -4.75 21.94 -25.76
CA GLY A 178 -3.40 21.47 -26.12
C GLY A 178 -2.28 22.13 -25.31
N ARG A 179 -2.37 23.42 -24.99
CA ARG A 179 -1.42 24.15 -24.16
C ARG A 179 -1.55 23.72 -22.70
N ILE A 180 -2.76 23.51 -22.23
CA ILE A 180 -3.04 23.01 -20.87
C ILE A 180 -2.46 21.61 -20.71
N ALA A 181 -2.72 20.70 -21.64
CA ALA A 181 -2.17 19.33 -21.59
C ALA A 181 -0.63 19.32 -21.59
N LYS A 182 -0.01 20.17 -22.44
CA LYS A 182 1.45 20.31 -22.45
C LYS A 182 1.98 20.81 -21.10
N TRP A 183 1.38 21.86 -20.53
CA TRP A 183 1.79 22.42 -19.25
C TRP A 183 1.67 21.39 -18.13
N ARG A 184 0.57 20.64 -18.07
CA ARG A 184 0.35 19.55 -17.09
C ARG A 184 1.46 18.51 -17.16
N ARG A 185 1.79 18.05 -18.37
CA ARG A 185 2.87 17.07 -18.58
C ARG A 185 4.23 17.63 -18.18
N ASP A 186 4.56 18.86 -18.57
CA ASP A 186 5.83 19.52 -18.24
C ASP A 186 5.99 19.66 -16.70
N GLU A 187 4.91 20.01 -15.98
CA GLU A 187 4.89 20.12 -14.52
C GLU A 187 5.00 18.76 -13.82
N SER A 188 4.29 17.73 -14.30
CA SER A 188 4.43 16.36 -13.81
C SER A 188 5.87 15.88 -13.93
N ALA A 189 6.48 16.05 -15.11
CA ALA A 189 7.88 15.65 -15.33
C ALA A 189 8.85 16.46 -14.45
N ARG A 190 8.62 17.77 -14.26
CA ARG A 190 9.43 18.61 -13.37
C ARG A 190 9.36 18.13 -11.92
N LEU A 191 8.14 17.96 -11.41
CA LEU A 191 7.92 17.51 -10.01
C LEU A 191 8.48 16.11 -9.78
N THR A 192 8.32 15.21 -10.74
CA THR A 192 8.84 13.83 -10.61
C THR A 192 10.35 13.83 -10.52
N ARG A 193 11.05 14.57 -11.41
CA ARG A 193 12.52 14.68 -11.35
C ARG A 193 13.01 15.31 -10.05
N GLU A 194 12.28 16.30 -9.54
CA GLU A 194 12.67 17.03 -8.32
C GLU A 194 12.45 16.20 -7.05
N ARG A 195 11.32 15.48 -6.95
CA ARG A 195 10.86 14.85 -5.71
C ARG A 195 11.04 13.34 -5.70
N ARG A 196 10.98 12.71 -6.86
CA ARG A 196 11.02 11.27 -7.03
C ARG A 196 11.92 10.86 -8.21
N PRO A 197 13.23 11.21 -8.16
CA PRO A 197 14.18 10.86 -9.21
C PRO A 197 14.34 9.34 -9.39
N ASP A 198 13.95 8.57 -8.38
CA ASP A 198 13.95 7.11 -8.38
C ASP A 198 12.93 6.49 -9.36
N LEU A 199 11.89 7.22 -9.75
CA LEU A 199 10.85 6.71 -10.67
C LEU A 199 11.30 6.68 -12.14
N GLY A 200 12.43 7.31 -12.50
CA GLY A 200 13.00 7.32 -13.84
C GLY A 200 13.18 8.71 -14.45
N ASP A 201 13.81 8.78 -15.63
CA ASP A 201 14.03 10.04 -16.36
C ASP A 201 12.83 10.38 -17.26
N PHE A 202 11.86 11.08 -16.69
CA PHE A 202 10.70 11.59 -17.42
C PHE A 202 11.01 12.95 -18.02
N GLY A 203 11.58 13.02 -19.21
CA GLY A 203 11.72 14.31 -19.89
C GLY A 203 12.96 14.57 -20.73
N SER A 204 13.81 13.60 -20.97
CA SER A 204 14.87 13.70 -21.99
C SER A 204 14.38 13.27 -23.38
N GLY A 205 13.16 13.67 -23.73
CA GLY A 205 12.61 13.51 -25.08
C GLY A 205 13.25 14.43 -26.11
N ILE A 206 14.59 14.57 -26.09
CA ILE A 206 15.38 15.02 -27.23
C ILE A 206 16.08 13.77 -27.76
N ARG A 207 15.37 13.02 -28.59
CA ARG A 207 16.05 12.12 -29.54
C ARG A 207 16.64 13.01 -30.59
N HIS A 208 17.96 13.08 -30.62
CA HIS A 208 18.74 13.61 -31.74
C HIS A 208 18.54 12.74 -32.99
#